data_09795fc84a5e30f508f5dd7868773c26
#
_entry.id   09795fc84a5e30f508f5dd7868773c26
#
_cell.length_a   1.000
_cell.length_b   1.000
_cell.length_c   1.000
_cell.angle_alpha   90.00
_cell.angle_beta   90.00
_cell.angle_gamma   90.00
#
_symmetry.space_group_name_H-M   'P 1'
#
loop_
_entity.id
_entity.type
_entity.pdbx_description
1 polymer ?
#
loop_
_entity_poly.entity_id
_entity_poly.type
_entity_poly.pdbx_seq_one_letter_code
_entity_poly.pdbx_strand_id
1 'polypeptide(L)'
;MSIFDRNGFDDLLANWPGVTFVDQWDSHVAKVGGKVFAVLGNSDNWRLVVKCSEESFEILTSLEGIGQAPYFAKRKWISIADHSPLEREELEHYVRRSYDVVASGLTKKLRTELGIAIS
;
A
#
# COMPACT_ATOMS: atom_id res chain seq x y z
N MET A 1 -17.25 4.58 0.70
CA MET A 1 -16.71 3.31 0.20
C MET A 1 -15.52 2.87 1.03
N SER A 2 -15.39 1.57 1.23
CA SER A 2 -14.25 1.03 1.98
C SER A 2 -12.99 1.03 1.12
N ILE A 3 -11.84 1.22 1.74
CA ILE A 3 -10.55 1.09 1.06
C ILE A 3 -10.31 -0.36 0.59
N PHE A 4 -11.04 -1.32 1.17
CA PHE A 4 -10.97 -2.71 0.73
C PHE A 4 -11.83 -2.99 -0.50
N ASP A 5 -12.66 -2.04 -0.93
CA ASP A 5 -13.36 -2.11 -2.20
C ASP A 5 -12.47 -1.54 -3.29
N ARG A 6 -12.51 -2.14 -4.47
CA ARG A 6 -11.70 -1.67 -5.60
C ARG A 6 -11.93 -0.19 -5.89
N ASN A 7 -13.18 0.24 -5.91
CA ASN A 7 -13.50 1.65 -6.19
C ASN A 7 -12.98 2.58 -5.11
N GLY A 8 -13.13 2.20 -3.84
CA GLY A 8 -12.64 3.03 -2.73
C GLY A 8 -11.12 3.10 -2.71
N PHE A 9 -10.46 2.01 -3.03
CA PHE A 9 -9.00 1.95 -3.15
C PHE A 9 -8.53 2.87 -4.28
N ASP A 10 -9.14 2.75 -5.46
CA ASP A 10 -8.77 3.57 -6.61
C ASP A 10 -9.04 5.06 -6.36
N ASP A 11 -10.19 5.40 -5.78
CA ASP A 11 -10.52 6.79 -5.49
C ASP A 11 -9.51 7.45 -4.56
N LEU A 12 -9.02 6.70 -3.58
CA LEU A 12 -8.02 7.24 -2.66
C LEU A 12 -6.69 7.50 -3.35
N LEU A 13 -6.26 6.60 -4.23
CA LEU A 13 -4.89 6.62 -4.75
C LEU A 13 -4.75 7.28 -6.12
N ALA A 14 -5.82 7.37 -6.90
CA ALA A 14 -5.75 7.79 -8.30
C ALA A 14 -5.13 9.17 -8.51
N ASN A 15 -5.30 10.08 -7.56
CA ASN A 15 -4.80 11.44 -7.69
C ASN A 15 -3.40 11.66 -7.14
N TRP A 16 -2.78 10.63 -6.58
CA TRP A 16 -1.41 10.76 -6.07
C TRP A 16 -0.44 10.72 -7.25
N PRO A 17 0.57 11.61 -7.25
CA PRO A 17 1.48 11.70 -8.40
C PRO A 17 2.17 10.38 -8.74
N GLY A 18 2.17 10.04 -10.02
CA GLY A 18 2.86 8.87 -10.53
C GLY A 18 2.20 7.54 -10.27
N VAL A 19 0.97 7.54 -9.74
CA VAL A 19 0.26 6.29 -9.44
C VAL A 19 -0.35 5.70 -10.69
N THR A 20 -0.14 4.40 -10.88
CA THR A 20 -0.77 3.60 -11.93
C THR A 20 -1.30 2.31 -11.30
N PHE A 21 -2.28 1.71 -11.95
CA PHE A 21 -2.88 0.46 -11.48
C PHE A 21 -2.69 -0.64 -12.51
N VAL A 22 -2.51 -1.85 -12.03
CA VAL A 22 -2.46 -3.03 -12.89
C VAL A 22 -3.06 -4.22 -12.16
N ASP A 23 -3.81 -5.04 -12.87
CA ASP A 23 -4.33 -6.29 -12.31
C ASP A 23 -3.33 -7.39 -12.63
N GLN A 24 -2.78 -8.00 -11.59
CA GLN A 24 -1.86 -9.12 -11.72
C GLN A 24 -1.89 -9.96 -10.45
N TRP A 25 -1.50 -11.20 -10.53
CA TRP A 25 -1.49 -12.15 -9.40
C TRP A 25 -2.86 -12.25 -8.71
N ASP A 26 -3.94 -12.19 -9.49
CA ASP A 26 -5.31 -12.16 -8.96
C ASP A 26 -5.54 -11.02 -7.97
N SER A 27 -4.83 -9.91 -8.14
CA SER A 27 -4.91 -8.76 -7.24
C SER A 27 -4.96 -7.47 -8.03
N HIS A 28 -5.41 -6.42 -7.39
CA HIS A 28 -5.39 -5.08 -7.95
C HIS A 28 -4.20 -4.34 -7.35
N VAL A 29 -3.22 -4.01 -8.17
CA VAL A 29 -1.92 -3.51 -7.73
C VAL A 29 -1.76 -2.04 -8.05
N ALA A 30 -1.35 -1.25 -7.06
CA ALA A 30 -1.01 0.16 -7.25
C ALA A 30 0.51 0.32 -7.26
N LYS A 31 1.01 1.07 -8.24
CA LYS A 31 2.42 1.32 -8.42
C LYS A 31 2.68 2.82 -8.46
N VAL A 32 3.86 3.23 -8.01
CA VAL A 32 4.37 4.58 -8.20
C VAL A 32 5.70 4.49 -8.90
N GLY A 33 5.80 5.15 -10.05
CA GLY A 33 7.01 5.07 -10.86
C GLY A 33 7.37 3.65 -11.29
N GLY A 34 6.36 2.80 -11.48
CA GLY A 34 6.56 1.41 -11.86
C GLY A 34 6.86 0.44 -10.71
N LYS A 35 6.90 0.94 -9.47
CA LYS A 35 7.16 0.09 -8.29
C LYS A 35 5.92 -0.08 -7.44
N VAL A 36 5.66 -1.31 -7.00
CA VAL A 36 4.49 -1.64 -6.18
C VAL A 36 4.59 -0.94 -4.82
N PHE A 37 3.51 -0.30 -4.38
CA PHE A 37 3.42 0.23 -3.02
C PHE A 37 2.16 -0.22 -2.28
N ALA A 38 1.15 -0.71 -2.99
CA ALA A 38 -0.06 -1.22 -2.35
C ALA A 38 -0.69 -2.30 -3.23
N VAL A 39 -1.24 -3.32 -2.59
CA VAL A 39 -1.93 -4.40 -3.29
C VAL A 39 -3.26 -4.64 -2.59
N LEU A 40 -4.34 -4.67 -3.37
CA LEU A 40 -5.65 -5.04 -2.86
C LEU A 40 -5.96 -6.45 -3.37
N GLY A 41 -6.07 -7.39 -2.45
CA GLY A 41 -6.37 -8.78 -2.79
C GLY A 41 -7.76 -8.92 -3.37
N ASN A 42 -7.92 -9.91 -4.24
CA ASN A 42 -9.13 -10.10 -5.04
C ASN A 42 -9.82 -11.43 -4.75
N SER A 43 -9.55 -12.03 -3.62
CA SER A 43 -10.17 -13.31 -3.25
C SER A 43 -11.06 -13.15 -2.03
N ASP A 44 -11.60 -14.24 -1.52
CA ASP A 44 -12.51 -14.26 -0.39
C ASP A 44 -11.99 -13.54 0.85
N ASN A 45 -10.69 -13.33 0.92
CA ASN A 45 -10.07 -12.58 2.01
C ASN A 45 -9.53 -11.26 1.46
N TRP A 46 -10.37 -10.25 1.42
CA TRP A 46 -9.93 -8.91 1.04
C TRP A 46 -8.85 -8.46 2.00
N ARG A 47 -7.65 -8.30 1.46
CA ARG A 47 -6.50 -7.87 2.25
C ARG A 47 -5.80 -6.74 1.54
N LEU A 48 -5.32 -5.80 2.34
CA LEU A 48 -4.55 -4.67 1.86
C LEU A 48 -3.08 -4.94 2.22
N VAL A 49 -2.22 -4.96 1.22
CA VAL A 49 -0.79 -5.19 1.43
C VAL A 49 -0.05 -3.88 1.20
N VAL A 50 0.73 -3.45 2.17
CA VAL A 50 1.50 -2.22 2.09
C VAL A 50 2.88 -2.42 2.71
N LYS A 51 3.82 -1.57 2.29
CA LYS A 51 5.18 -1.55 2.84
C LYS A 51 5.22 -0.66 4.07
N CYS A 52 5.97 -1.06 5.09
CA CYS A 52 6.09 -0.28 6.32
C CYS A 52 7.52 -0.33 6.84
N SER A 53 7.80 0.46 7.88
CA SER A 53 9.08 0.41 8.58
C SER A 53 9.13 -0.81 9.49
N GLU A 54 10.33 -1.20 9.93
CA GLU A 54 10.47 -2.31 10.87
C GLU A 54 9.75 -2.04 12.18
N GLU A 55 9.80 -0.80 12.67
CA GLU A 55 9.07 -0.42 13.88
C GLU A 55 7.57 -0.63 13.72
N SER A 56 7.02 -0.12 12.63
CA SER A 56 5.60 -0.28 12.36
C SER A 56 5.24 -1.74 12.14
N PHE A 57 6.11 -2.51 11.53
CA PHE A 57 5.88 -3.93 11.31
C PHE A 57 5.64 -4.66 12.64
N GLU A 58 6.50 -4.43 13.63
CA GLU A 58 6.35 -5.10 14.92
C GLU A 58 5.08 -4.68 15.64
N ILE A 59 4.77 -3.39 15.62
CA ILE A 59 3.56 -2.89 16.26
C ILE A 59 2.30 -3.40 15.57
N LEU A 60 2.25 -3.29 14.25
CA LEU A 60 1.05 -3.64 13.48
C LEU A 60 0.78 -5.13 13.46
N THR A 61 1.81 -5.96 13.34
CA THR A 61 1.60 -7.41 13.29
C THR A 61 1.19 -8.01 14.63
N SER A 62 1.24 -7.22 15.71
CA SER A 62 0.67 -7.64 16.98
C SER A 62 -0.85 -7.48 17.02
N LEU A 63 -1.42 -6.77 16.07
CA LEU A 63 -2.87 -6.53 16.00
C LEU A 63 -3.57 -7.67 15.25
N GLU A 64 -4.81 -7.93 15.65
CA GLU A 64 -5.61 -8.96 15.01
C GLU A 64 -5.84 -8.64 13.53
N GLY A 65 -5.68 -9.64 12.67
CA GLY A 65 -5.92 -9.48 11.24
C GLY A 65 -4.75 -8.88 10.46
N ILE A 66 -3.63 -8.62 11.12
CA ILE A 66 -2.45 -8.07 10.46
C ILE A 66 -1.27 -9.01 10.64
N GLY A 67 -0.65 -9.38 9.54
CA GLY A 67 0.51 -10.26 9.55
C GLY A 67 1.50 -9.90 8.45
N GLN A 68 2.56 -10.67 8.36
CA GLN A 68 3.54 -10.50 7.29
C GLN A 68 2.89 -10.88 5.95
N ALA A 69 3.07 -10.05 4.94
CA ALA A 69 2.56 -10.35 3.61
C ALA A 69 3.36 -11.49 2.99
N PRO A 70 2.68 -12.52 2.45
CA PRO A 70 3.38 -13.59 1.76
C PRO A 70 4.00 -13.08 0.46
N TYR A 71 5.10 -13.69 0.05
CA TYR A 71 5.79 -13.41 -1.22
C TYR A 71 6.48 -12.05 -1.30
N PHE A 72 6.47 -11.25 -0.22
CA PHE A 72 7.14 -9.97 -0.18
C PHE A 72 8.35 -10.02 0.77
N ALA A 73 9.18 -8.98 0.71
CA ALA A 73 10.38 -8.90 1.54
C ALA A 73 10.03 -8.95 3.03
N LYS A 74 10.78 -9.73 3.77
CA LYS A 74 10.54 -9.95 5.19
C LYS A 74 10.54 -8.66 5.99
N ARG A 75 9.62 -8.57 6.94
CA ARG A 75 9.53 -7.48 7.93
C ARG A 75 9.40 -6.08 7.31
N LYS A 76 9.02 -6.01 6.05
CA LYS A 76 8.80 -4.72 5.37
C LYS A 76 7.42 -4.60 4.75
N TRP A 77 6.73 -5.73 4.61
CA TRP A 77 5.41 -5.75 3.98
C TRP A 77 4.42 -6.44 4.91
N ILE A 78 3.29 -5.78 5.14
CA ILE A 78 2.21 -6.32 5.97
C ILE A 78 0.96 -6.55 5.14
N SER A 79 0.19 -7.54 5.57
CA SER A 79 -1.11 -7.87 5.00
C SER A 79 -2.18 -7.55 6.04
N ILE A 80 -3.08 -6.64 5.71
CA ILE A 80 -4.12 -6.14 6.62
C ILE A 80 -5.46 -6.68 6.17
N ALA A 81 -6.12 -7.46 7.04
CA ALA A 81 -7.45 -7.97 6.76
C ALA A 81 -8.50 -6.88 6.97
N ASP A 82 -9.63 -7.00 6.30
CA ASP A 82 -10.71 -6.02 6.39
C ASP A 82 -11.35 -5.96 7.78
N HIS A 83 -11.19 -7.01 8.59
CA HIS A 83 -11.71 -7.06 9.97
C HIS A 83 -10.70 -6.58 11.01
N SER A 84 -9.54 -6.04 10.59
CA SER A 84 -8.56 -5.54 11.54
C SER A 84 -9.12 -4.36 12.34
N PRO A 85 -8.54 -4.05 13.52
CA PRO A 85 -9.03 -2.94 14.34
C PRO A 85 -8.66 -1.56 13.81
N LEU A 86 -7.90 -1.47 12.72
CA LEU A 86 -7.50 -0.17 12.16
C LEU A 86 -8.70 0.55 11.56
N GLU A 87 -8.85 1.82 11.90
CA GLU A 87 -9.88 2.67 11.33
C GLU A 87 -9.46 3.18 9.96
N ARG A 88 -10.41 3.73 9.20
CA ARG A 88 -10.14 4.20 7.85
C ARG A 88 -9.00 5.20 7.80
N GLU A 89 -8.95 6.14 8.72
CA GLU A 89 -7.90 7.14 8.76
C GLU A 89 -6.52 6.52 8.95
N GLU A 90 -6.45 5.48 9.79
CA GLU A 90 -5.19 4.76 10.00
C GLU A 90 -4.79 3.97 8.77
N LEU A 91 -5.75 3.33 8.11
CA LEU A 91 -5.50 2.61 6.86
C LEU A 91 -4.96 3.56 5.79
N GLU A 92 -5.58 4.73 5.63
CA GLU A 92 -5.12 5.74 4.67
C GLU A 92 -3.72 6.21 5.00
N HIS A 93 -3.42 6.39 6.30
CA HIS A 93 -2.10 6.79 6.75
C HIS A 93 -1.04 5.77 6.34
N TYR A 94 -1.29 4.49 6.56
CA TYR A 94 -0.31 3.46 6.23
C TYR A 94 -0.15 3.24 4.73
N VAL A 95 -1.21 3.39 3.97
CA VAL A 95 -1.13 3.36 2.50
C VAL A 95 -0.27 4.53 2.01
N ARG A 96 -0.49 5.73 2.55
CA ARG A 96 0.29 6.91 2.16
C ARG A 96 1.76 6.76 2.56
N ARG A 97 2.04 6.23 3.74
CA ARG A 97 3.41 5.98 4.14
C ARG A 97 4.10 4.98 3.22
N SER A 98 3.39 3.96 2.79
CA SER A 98 3.92 2.99 1.82
C SER A 98 4.28 3.69 0.50
N TYR A 99 3.38 4.55 0.01
CA TYR A 99 3.63 5.35 -1.18
C TYR A 99 4.89 6.20 -0.99
N ASP A 100 4.99 6.93 0.11
CA ASP A 100 6.13 7.82 0.36
C ASP A 100 7.45 7.05 0.43
N VAL A 101 7.47 5.91 1.09
CA VAL A 101 8.69 5.08 1.20
C VAL A 101 9.13 4.58 -0.17
N VAL A 102 8.20 4.06 -0.97
CA VAL A 102 8.54 3.54 -2.29
C VAL A 102 8.94 4.68 -3.22
N ALA A 103 8.20 5.78 -3.19
CA ALA A 103 8.49 6.95 -4.03
C ALA A 103 9.87 7.55 -3.71
N SER A 104 10.27 7.55 -2.43
CA SER A 104 11.58 8.06 -2.03
C SER A 104 12.74 7.25 -2.60
N GLY A 105 12.49 6.00 -2.98
CA GLY A 105 13.49 5.15 -3.62
C GLY A 105 13.65 5.37 -5.12
N LEU A 106 12.79 6.19 -5.72
CA LEU A 106 12.89 6.52 -7.14
C LEU A 106 14.02 7.55 -7.35
N THR A 107 14.57 7.60 -8.57
CA THR A 107 15.57 8.60 -8.88
C THR A 107 14.97 10.01 -8.79
N LYS A 108 15.81 10.99 -8.51
CA LYS A 108 15.38 12.39 -8.46
C LYS A 108 14.75 12.80 -9.79
N LYS A 109 15.35 12.37 -10.89
CA LYS A 109 14.84 12.67 -12.24
C LYS A 109 13.42 12.13 -12.42
N LEU A 110 13.20 10.90 -12.05
CA LEU A 110 11.90 10.27 -12.20
C LEU A 110 10.85 10.93 -11.29
N ARG A 111 11.22 11.25 -10.05
CA ARG A 111 10.30 11.95 -9.15
C ARG A 111 9.89 13.29 -9.74
N THR A 112 10.83 14.02 -10.30
CA THR A 112 10.55 15.31 -10.92
C THR A 112 9.61 15.15 -12.11
N GLU A 113 9.87 14.16 -12.96
CA GLU A 113 9.03 13.89 -14.13
C GLU A 113 7.60 13.51 -13.74
N LEU A 114 7.43 12.80 -12.64
CA LEU A 114 6.12 12.36 -12.16
C LEU A 114 5.39 13.40 -11.31
N GLY A 115 6.06 14.51 -10.99
CA GLY A 115 5.46 15.55 -10.16
C GLY A 115 5.42 15.20 -8.68
N ILE A 116 6.30 14.32 -8.22
CA ILE A 116 6.35 13.90 -6.82
C ILE A 116 7.24 14.87 -6.03
N ALA A 117 6.60 15.60 -5.10
CA ALA A 117 7.29 16.56 -4.25
C ALA A 117 7.73 15.88 -2.96
N ILE A 118 8.85 15.20 -2.98
CA ILE A 118 9.45 14.59 -1.79
C ILE A 118 10.72 15.35 -1.45
N SER A 119 10.73 15.89 -0.27
CA SER A 119 11.90 16.60 0.24
C SER A 119 12.96 15.64 0.76
#